data_0d43510d290865845f775a867702e53a
#
_entry.id   0d43510d290865845f775a867702e53a
#
_cell.length_a   1.000
_cell.length_b   1.000
_cell.length_c   1.000
_cell.angle_alpha   90.00
_cell.angle_beta   90.00
_cell.angle_gamma   90.00
#
_symmetry.space_group_name_H-M   'P 1'
#
loop_
_entity.id
_entity.type
_entity.pdbx_description
1 polymer ?
#
loop_
_entity_poly.entity_id
_entity_poly.type
_entity_poly.pdbx_seq_one_letter_code
_entity_poly.pdbx_strand_id
1 'polypeptide(L)'
;MNIFKYILVMTVAIAMSYGNTVQAQTKNDNNMKTVVVYFTHSGNTELAAKQVAEVTGARMIRLLPEQPYSSEDVDWVNEQSRCTQEHLNQSLRPAIKPIDIDFAKVDTVFVGFPIWW
;
A
#
# COMPACT_ATOMS: atom_id res chain seq x y z
N MET A 1 -26.90 -44.84 17.51
CA MET A 1 -26.23 -43.51 17.41
C MET A 1 -26.20 -43.11 15.94
N ASN A 2 -26.92 -42.08 15.55
CA ASN A 2 -27.09 -41.68 14.14
C ASN A 2 -25.87 -40.90 13.66
N ILE A 3 -24.94 -41.58 13.00
CA ILE A 3 -23.74 -41.03 12.39
C ILE A 3 -24.08 -39.89 11.40
N PHE A 4 -25.21 -39.99 10.71
CA PHE A 4 -25.70 -38.95 9.79
C PHE A 4 -26.02 -37.64 10.48
N LYS A 5 -26.38 -37.63 11.76
CA LYS A 5 -26.68 -36.42 12.52
C LYS A 5 -25.42 -35.60 12.82
N TYR A 6 -24.29 -36.29 13.01
CA TYR A 6 -23.01 -35.61 13.24
C TYR A 6 -22.38 -35.11 11.97
N ILE A 7 -22.56 -35.83 10.84
CA ILE A 7 -22.07 -35.38 9.53
C ILE A 7 -22.78 -34.10 9.07
N LEU A 8 -24.11 -34.01 9.32
CA LEU A 8 -24.89 -32.83 8.97
C LEU A 8 -24.50 -31.60 9.83
N VAL A 9 -24.19 -31.80 11.10
CA VAL A 9 -23.75 -30.72 12.00
C VAL A 9 -22.33 -30.25 11.62
N MET A 10 -21.45 -31.16 11.22
CA MET A 10 -20.10 -30.76 10.76
C MET A 10 -20.11 -30.00 9.44
N THR A 11 -20.96 -30.36 8.49
CA THR A 11 -21.07 -29.65 7.22
C THR A 11 -21.63 -28.23 7.39
N VAL A 12 -22.59 -28.04 8.31
CA VAL A 12 -23.12 -26.72 8.63
C VAL A 12 -22.07 -25.84 9.36
N ALA A 13 -21.29 -26.43 10.25
CA ALA A 13 -20.22 -25.74 10.96
C ALA A 13 -19.09 -25.27 10.00
N ILE A 14 -18.74 -26.12 9.01
CA ILE A 14 -17.76 -25.77 7.96
C ILE A 14 -18.30 -24.66 7.06
N ALA A 15 -19.57 -24.71 6.66
CA ALA A 15 -20.19 -23.67 5.85
C ALA A 15 -20.26 -22.32 6.59
N MET A 16 -20.48 -22.31 7.90
CA MET A 16 -20.44 -21.08 8.69
C MET A 16 -19.02 -20.53 8.88
N SER A 17 -18.00 -21.37 8.88
CA SER A 17 -16.61 -20.93 8.94
C SER A 17 -16.14 -20.24 7.66
N TYR A 18 -16.65 -20.67 6.50
CA TYR A 18 -16.33 -20.04 5.21
C TYR A 18 -17.11 -18.74 4.95
N GLY A 19 -18.25 -18.53 5.61
CA GLY A 19 -19.04 -17.29 5.48
C GLY A 19 -18.46 -16.09 6.22
N ASN A 20 -17.55 -16.29 7.18
CA ASN A 20 -16.99 -15.22 7.99
C ASN A 20 -15.66 -14.63 7.46
N THR A 21 -15.14 -15.13 6.34
CA THR A 21 -13.87 -14.63 5.77
C THR A 21 -14.04 -13.48 4.79
N VAL A 22 -15.25 -12.99 4.58
CA VAL A 22 -15.53 -11.82 3.74
C VAL A 22 -16.08 -10.65 4.58
N GLN A 23 -15.82 -10.60 5.86
CA GLN A 23 -15.93 -9.33 6.56
C GLN A 23 -14.68 -8.52 6.18
N ALA A 24 -14.90 -7.53 5.29
CA ALA A 24 -13.99 -6.42 5.18
C ALA A 24 -13.63 -6.00 6.60
N GLN A 25 -12.36 -6.20 6.99
CA GLN A 25 -11.87 -5.65 8.23
C GLN A 25 -12.12 -4.15 8.16
N THR A 26 -13.12 -3.67 8.87
CA THR A 26 -13.21 -2.27 9.23
C THR A 26 -11.91 -2.01 9.98
N LYS A 27 -10.94 -1.44 9.27
CA LYS A 27 -9.68 -1.00 9.86
C LYS A 27 -10.02 -0.09 11.02
N ASN A 28 -9.80 -0.60 12.21
CA ASN A 28 -9.87 0.19 13.42
C ASN A 28 -8.67 1.15 13.36
N ASP A 29 -8.90 2.38 12.92
CA ASP A 29 -7.86 3.42 12.71
C ASP A 29 -7.04 3.73 13.98
N ASN A 30 -7.50 3.24 15.13
CA ASN A 30 -6.87 3.50 16.42
C ASN A 30 -5.67 2.60 16.77
N ASN A 31 -5.29 1.63 15.94
CA ASN A 31 -4.18 0.72 16.23
C ASN A 31 -3.28 0.49 15.00
N MET A 32 -2.99 1.56 14.30
CA MET A 32 -2.20 1.51 13.06
C MET A 32 -0.72 1.47 13.38
N LYS A 33 -0.19 0.26 13.60
CA LYS A 33 1.23 0.06 13.90
C LYS A 33 2.10 -0.09 12.67
N THR A 34 1.51 -0.44 11.53
CA THR A 34 2.24 -0.70 10.29
C THR A 34 1.61 0.04 9.12
N VAL A 35 2.44 0.72 8.35
CA VAL A 35 2.00 1.47 7.16
C VAL A 35 2.90 1.15 5.97
N VAL A 36 2.34 1.24 4.77
CA VAL A 36 3.07 1.24 3.49
C VAL A 36 2.93 2.63 2.89
N VAL A 37 4.01 3.39 2.91
CA VAL A 37 4.11 4.70 2.27
C VAL A 37 4.72 4.49 0.90
N TYR A 38 4.07 4.93 -0.17
CA TYR A 38 4.58 4.68 -1.51
C TYR A 38 4.33 5.83 -2.47
N PHE A 39 5.24 5.96 -3.42
CA PHE A 39 5.09 6.77 -4.62
C PHE A 39 5.03 5.87 -5.84
N THR A 40 4.16 6.18 -6.79
CA THR A 40 4.07 5.47 -8.07
C THR A 40 3.70 6.45 -9.18
N HIS A 41 4.30 6.27 -10.35
CA HIS A 41 3.93 6.97 -11.58
C HIS A 41 3.08 6.08 -12.49
N SER A 42 3.58 4.89 -12.81
CA SER A 42 2.93 3.94 -13.73
C SER A 42 1.96 2.95 -13.07
N GLY A 43 1.88 2.92 -11.73
CA GLY A 43 1.04 1.99 -10.98
C GLY A 43 1.75 0.72 -10.49
N ASN A 44 2.95 0.40 -10.99
CA ASN A 44 3.66 -0.83 -10.62
C ASN A 44 4.01 -0.86 -9.13
N THR A 45 4.51 0.24 -8.57
CA THR A 45 4.81 0.34 -7.14
C THR A 45 3.55 0.22 -6.29
N GLU A 46 2.42 0.71 -6.77
CA GLU A 46 1.13 0.55 -6.09
C GLU A 46 0.72 -0.93 -6.00
N LEU A 47 0.92 -1.71 -7.06
CA LEU A 47 0.65 -3.15 -7.04
C LEU A 47 1.50 -3.86 -5.99
N ALA A 48 2.80 -3.56 -5.92
CA ALA A 48 3.68 -4.10 -4.89
C ALA A 48 3.27 -3.66 -3.48
N ALA A 49 2.91 -2.38 -3.31
CA ALA A 49 2.43 -1.86 -2.04
C ALA A 49 1.15 -2.56 -1.56
N LYS A 50 0.22 -2.88 -2.48
CA LYS A 50 -0.99 -3.67 -2.18
C LYS A 50 -0.66 -5.05 -1.64
N GLN A 51 0.28 -5.76 -2.27
CA GLN A 51 0.71 -7.09 -1.81
C GLN A 51 1.30 -7.03 -0.39
N VAL A 52 2.15 -6.05 -0.11
CA VAL A 52 2.69 -5.84 1.24
C VAL A 52 1.58 -5.54 2.23
N ALA A 53 0.64 -4.68 1.88
CA ALA A 53 -0.47 -4.32 2.74
C ALA A 53 -1.40 -5.51 3.03
N GLU A 54 -1.66 -6.37 2.05
CA GLU A 54 -2.47 -7.59 2.21
C GLU A 54 -1.83 -8.57 3.20
N VAL A 55 -0.52 -8.78 3.09
CA VAL A 55 0.21 -9.72 3.97
C VAL A 55 0.37 -9.17 5.39
N THR A 56 0.60 -7.86 5.53
CA THR A 56 0.93 -7.25 6.83
C THR A 56 -0.25 -6.62 7.54
N GLY A 57 -1.40 -6.44 6.87
CA GLY A 57 -2.52 -5.66 7.37
C GLY A 57 -2.23 -4.15 7.43
N ALA A 58 -1.15 -3.68 6.78
CA ALA A 58 -0.73 -2.29 6.82
C ALA A 58 -1.72 -1.35 6.11
N ARG A 59 -1.86 -0.14 6.62
CA ARG A 59 -2.53 0.94 5.88
C ARG A 59 -1.63 1.43 4.75
N MET A 60 -2.21 1.60 3.58
CA MET A 60 -1.52 2.18 2.43
C MET A 60 -1.65 3.71 2.43
N ILE A 61 -0.51 4.38 2.17
CA ILE A 61 -0.43 5.83 2.09
C ILE A 61 0.31 6.18 0.80
N ARG A 62 -0.42 6.73 -0.15
CA ARG A 62 0.16 7.19 -1.40
C ARG A 62 0.73 8.59 -1.24
N LEU A 63 2.00 8.76 -1.58
CA LEU A 63 2.61 10.08 -1.71
C LEU A 63 2.18 10.71 -3.04
N LEU A 64 1.62 11.90 -2.97
CA LEU A 64 1.21 12.67 -4.12
C LEU A 64 2.09 13.92 -4.20
N PRO A 65 2.93 14.07 -5.23
CA PRO A 65 3.63 15.33 -5.47
C PRO A 65 2.63 16.48 -5.64
N GLU A 66 2.96 17.66 -5.14
CA GLU A 66 2.15 18.86 -5.42
C GLU A 66 2.09 19.15 -6.91
N GLN A 67 3.22 18.98 -7.60
CA GLN A 67 3.32 18.97 -9.05
C GLN A 67 3.40 17.52 -9.55
N PRO A 68 2.33 16.96 -10.13
CA PRO A 68 2.38 15.61 -10.72
C PRO A 68 3.46 15.51 -11.81
N TYR A 69 4.08 14.33 -11.93
CA TYR A 69 5.01 14.06 -13.01
C TYR A 69 4.26 13.72 -14.30
N SER A 70 4.61 14.36 -15.40
CA SER A 70 4.20 13.96 -16.75
C SER A 70 5.08 12.83 -17.28
N SER A 71 4.75 12.33 -18.46
CA SER A 71 5.60 11.33 -19.13
C SER A 71 6.96 11.89 -19.50
N GLU A 72 7.01 13.17 -19.87
CA GLU A 72 8.24 13.89 -20.22
C GLU A 72 9.10 14.15 -18.99
N ASP A 73 8.46 14.38 -17.83
CA ASP A 73 9.17 14.60 -16.56
C ASP A 73 9.94 13.36 -16.10
N VAL A 74 9.50 12.16 -16.46
CA VAL A 74 10.11 10.88 -16.06
C VAL A 74 10.97 10.24 -17.17
N ASP A 75 11.21 10.95 -18.25
CA ASP A 75 12.11 10.50 -19.31
C ASP A 75 13.58 10.63 -18.85
N TRP A 76 14.09 9.53 -18.29
CA TRP A 76 15.44 9.46 -17.74
C TRP A 76 16.55 9.54 -18.81
N VAL A 77 16.23 9.38 -20.10
CA VAL A 77 17.16 9.54 -21.22
C VAL A 77 17.35 11.03 -21.57
N ASN A 78 16.34 11.83 -21.30
CA ASN A 78 16.38 13.28 -21.54
C ASN A 78 17.08 13.99 -20.38
N GLU A 79 18.26 14.55 -20.66
CA GLU A 79 19.05 15.30 -19.67
C GLU A 79 18.31 16.51 -19.06
N GLN A 80 17.32 17.05 -19.80
CA GLN A 80 16.53 18.21 -19.33
C GLN A 80 15.25 17.81 -18.61
N SER A 81 14.93 16.51 -18.53
CA SER A 81 13.75 16.07 -17.83
C SER A 81 13.84 16.35 -16.33
N ARG A 82 12.69 16.50 -15.70
CA ARG A 82 12.60 16.80 -14.27
C ARG A 82 13.27 15.70 -13.42
N CYS A 83 13.04 14.42 -13.73
CA CYS A 83 13.65 13.33 -12.96
C CYS A 83 15.17 13.33 -13.09
N THR A 84 15.72 13.63 -14.29
CA THR A 84 17.17 13.75 -14.48
C THR A 84 17.75 14.92 -13.69
N GLN A 85 17.10 16.08 -13.69
CA GLN A 85 17.54 17.24 -12.93
C GLN A 85 17.47 16.97 -11.40
N GLU A 86 16.43 16.30 -10.94
CA GLU A 86 16.30 15.91 -9.54
C GLU A 86 17.36 14.86 -9.14
N HIS A 87 17.73 13.94 -10.04
CA HIS A 87 18.82 12.99 -9.82
C HIS A 87 20.18 13.68 -9.71
N LEU A 88 20.48 14.60 -10.62
CA LEU A 88 21.75 15.34 -10.63
C LEU A 88 21.90 16.27 -9.41
N ASN A 89 20.80 16.79 -8.91
CA ASN A 89 20.78 17.66 -7.73
C ASN A 89 20.08 16.99 -6.56
N GLN A 90 20.79 16.17 -5.83
CA GLN A 90 20.28 15.40 -4.68
C GLN A 90 19.84 16.27 -3.48
N SER A 91 20.02 17.57 -3.52
CA SER A 91 19.47 18.49 -2.52
C SER A 91 18.01 18.86 -2.80
N LEU A 92 17.53 18.64 -4.02
CA LEU A 92 16.14 18.88 -4.36
C LEU A 92 15.20 17.97 -3.56
N ARG A 93 14.11 18.56 -3.09
CA ARG A 93 13.05 17.86 -2.37
C ARG A 93 11.71 18.29 -2.95
N PRO A 94 11.19 17.53 -3.94
CA PRO A 94 9.87 17.82 -4.50
C PRO A 94 8.82 17.86 -3.38
N ALA A 95 8.01 18.93 -3.39
CA ALA A 95 6.94 19.08 -2.41
C ALA A 95 5.86 17.99 -2.62
N ILE A 96 5.35 17.46 -1.53
CA ILE A 96 4.26 16.47 -1.52
C ILE A 96 3.02 17.05 -0.85
N LYS A 97 1.86 16.61 -1.26
CA LYS A 97 0.60 16.95 -0.61
C LYS A 97 0.61 16.43 0.84
N PRO A 98 -0.05 17.14 1.76
CA PRO A 98 -0.16 16.68 3.15
C PRO A 98 -0.69 15.25 3.23
N ILE A 99 -0.13 14.47 4.14
CA ILE A 99 -0.59 13.12 4.46
C ILE A 99 -1.16 13.10 5.86
N ASP A 100 -2.33 12.47 6.00
CA ASP A 100 -3.05 12.36 7.28
C ASP A 100 -2.60 11.10 8.03
N ILE A 101 -1.49 11.22 8.75
CA ILE A 101 -0.97 10.17 9.62
C ILE A 101 -0.13 10.77 10.75
N ASP A 102 -0.30 10.22 11.93
CA ASP A 102 0.56 10.46 13.07
C ASP A 102 1.66 9.39 13.13
N PHE A 103 2.81 9.69 12.57
CA PHE A 103 3.94 8.76 12.55
C PHE A 103 4.46 8.40 13.95
N ALA A 104 4.18 9.18 14.99
CA ALA A 104 4.54 8.84 16.36
C ALA A 104 3.81 7.59 16.88
N LYS A 105 2.71 7.20 16.24
CA LYS A 105 1.92 6.01 16.57
C LYS A 105 2.23 4.81 15.67
N VAL A 106 3.19 4.94 14.75
CA VAL A 106 3.56 3.91 13.78
C VAL A 106 4.84 3.21 14.23
N ASP A 107 4.81 1.88 14.32
CA ASP A 107 5.95 1.06 14.71
C ASP A 107 6.79 0.65 13.48
N THR A 108 6.14 0.43 12.33
CA THR A 108 6.79 -0.07 11.12
C THR A 108 6.31 0.69 9.88
N VAL A 109 7.26 1.16 9.09
CA VAL A 109 7.00 1.82 7.81
C VAL A 109 7.67 1.05 6.68
N PHE A 110 6.88 0.54 5.74
CA PHE A 110 7.39 0.09 4.45
C PHE A 110 7.40 1.29 3.49
N VAL A 111 8.49 1.46 2.75
CA VAL A 111 8.63 2.54 1.77
C VAL A 111 8.74 1.94 0.38
N GLY A 112 7.82 2.31 -0.51
CA GLY A 112 7.79 1.87 -1.89
C GLY A 112 8.02 3.04 -2.86
N PHE A 113 8.93 2.87 -3.82
CA PHE A 113 9.19 3.86 -4.86
C PHE A 113 9.73 3.19 -6.13
N PRO A 114 9.51 3.78 -7.31
CA PRO A 114 10.11 3.29 -8.55
C PRO A 114 11.61 3.63 -8.59
N ILE A 115 12.38 2.72 -9.18
CA ILE A 115 13.81 2.97 -9.45
C ILE A 115 13.90 3.39 -10.92
N TRP A 116 14.27 4.64 -11.16
CA TRP A 116 14.42 5.19 -12.52
C TRP A 116 15.88 5.26 -12.98
N TRP A 117 16.83 4.98 -12.08
CA TRP A 117 18.28 5.05 -12.30
C TRP A 117 18.98 3.79 -11.79
#